data_57f3881c1dfff99f83e607cdebd20f68
#
_entry.id   57f3881c1dfff99f83e607cdebd20f68
#
_cell.length_a   1.000
_cell.length_b   1.000
_cell.length_c   1.000
_cell.angle_alpha   90.00
_cell.angle_beta   90.00
_cell.angle_gamma   90.00
#
_symmetry.space_group_name_H-M   'P 1'
#
loop_
_entity.id
_entity.type
_entity.pdbx_description
1 polymer ?
#
loop_
_entity_poly.entity_id
_entity_poly.type
_entity_poly.pdbx_seq_one_letter_code
_entity_poly.pdbx_strand_id
1 'polypeptide(L)'
;MLECLQLVTFPHKFNMAHETAFLGASTVLGRYWTKRRPFDYLINKDNFHQTFGKSFRMMVYLDSAIANGPENVKKDIAADTRATNYLIQHLADIKPELTVFVTTCDMLTDKADENSPVLESSEDPYVQNRINLYRELNRQYGRVLNVHLTEIASVTHRGFSHVIDTLLDPPATGTLPLNPQEMHQLYFSQRILGDVERCIPLGISSIIPAMPPLTTVEIAEIVAPELLDRLPAYDPEAAKGSNRTSIHSFQWLDPKDGYLVTKEDQQELLKFYFRPDLLA
;
A
#
# COMPACT_ATOMS: atom_id res chain seq x y z
N MET A 1 -7.50 -18.04 -18.27
CA MET A 1 -6.51 -17.09 -17.73
C MET A 1 -6.94 -15.62 -17.85
N LEU A 2 -7.80 -15.24 -18.79
CA LEU A 2 -8.35 -13.87 -18.91
C LEU A 2 -9.57 -13.59 -17.99
N GLU A 3 -10.13 -14.59 -17.35
CA GLU A 3 -11.34 -14.43 -16.50
C GLU A 3 -11.08 -13.76 -15.13
N CYS A 4 -9.84 -13.71 -14.67
CA CYS A 4 -9.50 -12.99 -13.43
C CYS A 4 -9.49 -11.45 -13.56
N LEU A 5 -9.62 -10.92 -14.78
CA LEU A 5 -9.70 -9.49 -15.05
C LEU A 5 -11.13 -8.98 -15.26
N GLN A 6 -12.15 -9.84 -15.09
CA GLN A 6 -13.52 -9.35 -15.08
C GLN A 6 -13.68 -8.37 -13.91
N LEU A 7 -13.77 -7.10 -14.26
CA LEU A 7 -14.31 -6.05 -13.41
C LEU A 7 -15.63 -6.55 -12.85
N VAL A 8 -15.61 -7.03 -11.61
CA VAL A 8 -16.81 -7.39 -10.87
C VAL A 8 -17.61 -6.11 -10.73
N THR A 9 -18.56 -5.91 -11.62
CA THR A 9 -19.56 -4.86 -11.49
C THR A 9 -20.43 -5.23 -10.30
N PHE A 10 -20.19 -4.57 -9.16
CA PHE A 10 -20.97 -4.76 -7.94
C PHE A 10 -22.39 -4.25 -8.15
N PRO A 11 -23.45 -5.08 -7.96
CA PRO A 11 -24.83 -4.69 -8.11
C PRO A 11 -25.40 -3.91 -6.92
N HIS A 12 -24.60 -3.46 -5.98
CA HIS A 12 -25.09 -2.67 -4.86
C HIS A 12 -24.85 -1.18 -5.11
N LYS A 13 -25.87 -0.52 -5.71
CA LYS A 13 -26.11 0.88 -5.45
C LYS A 13 -26.33 1.01 -3.94
N PHE A 14 -25.27 1.28 -3.19
CA PHE A 14 -25.41 1.79 -1.84
C PHE A 14 -26.30 3.03 -1.92
N ASN A 15 -27.42 2.99 -1.21
CA ASN A 15 -28.38 4.09 -1.17
C ASN A 15 -27.66 5.29 -0.50
N MET A 16 -27.25 6.29 -1.31
CA MET A 16 -26.28 7.33 -0.98
C MET A 16 -26.94 8.50 -0.24
N ALA A 17 -27.58 8.22 0.90
CA ALA A 17 -28.12 9.28 1.76
C ALA A 17 -27.07 9.88 2.72
N HIS A 18 -25.84 9.38 2.74
CA HIS A 18 -24.78 9.79 3.68
C HIS A 18 -23.49 10.12 2.94
N GLU A 19 -22.88 11.22 3.36
CA GLU A 19 -21.66 11.76 2.75
C GLU A 19 -20.44 10.85 2.92
N THR A 20 -19.61 10.77 1.89
CA THR A 20 -18.35 10.04 1.87
C THR A 20 -17.19 11.00 1.67
N ALA A 21 -16.09 10.79 2.39
CA ALA A 21 -14.90 11.62 2.28
C ALA A 21 -13.68 10.79 1.89
N PHE A 22 -12.80 11.37 1.09
CA PHE A 22 -11.52 10.78 0.71
C PHE A 22 -10.38 11.75 1.01
N LEU A 23 -9.56 11.42 1.98
CA LEU A 23 -8.36 12.15 2.36
C LEU A 23 -7.15 11.60 1.61
N GLY A 24 -6.42 12.49 0.93
CA GLY A 24 -5.32 12.11 0.03
C GLY A 24 -5.69 12.22 -1.46
N ALA A 25 -6.79 12.88 -1.79
CA ALA A 25 -7.33 12.97 -3.16
C ALA A 25 -6.37 13.59 -4.20
N SER A 26 -5.50 14.52 -3.78
CA SER A 26 -4.53 15.19 -4.66
C SER A 26 -3.26 14.37 -4.93
N THR A 27 -3.08 13.26 -4.23
CA THR A 27 -1.90 12.41 -4.36
C THR A 27 -1.96 11.54 -5.62
N VAL A 28 -0.87 10.85 -5.92
CA VAL A 28 -0.76 9.97 -7.09
C VAL A 28 -1.85 8.89 -7.09
N LEU A 29 -1.90 8.08 -6.04
CA LEU A 29 -2.90 7.02 -5.94
C LEU A 29 -4.29 7.55 -5.63
N GLY A 30 -4.39 8.66 -4.90
CA GLY A 30 -5.67 9.31 -4.63
C GLY A 30 -6.41 9.74 -5.89
N ARG A 31 -5.70 10.36 -6.85
CA ARG A 31 -6.27 10.70 -8.16
C ARG A 31 -6.71 9.48 -8.97
N TYR A 32 -5.98 8.35 -8.84
CA TYR A 32 -6.37 7.09 -9.48
C TYR A 32 -7.67 6.54 -8.90
N TRP A 33 -7.85 6.59 -7.56
CA TRP A 33 -9.05 6.12 -6.88
C TRP A 33 -10.26 6.99 -7.18
N THR A 34 -10.12 8.31 -7.03
CA THR A 34 -11.23 9.26 -7.18
C THR A 34 -11.78 9.33 -8.61
N LYS A 35 -10.98 8.96 -9.61
CA LYS A 35 -11.46 8.77 -10.99
C LYS A 35 -12.34 7.55 -11.19
N ARG A 36 -12.18 6.52 -10.35
CA ARG A 36 -12.93 5.25 -10.45
C ARG A 36 -14.11 5.19 -9.50
N ARG A 37 -14.01 5.84 -8.37
CA ARG A 37 -15.06 5.92 -7.36
C ARG A 37 -15.29 7.38 -6.99
N PRO A 38 -16.51 7.92 -7.17
CA PRO A 38 -16.85 9.24 -6.70
C PRO A 38 -16.94 9.26 -5.17
N PHE A 39 -16.50 10.36 -4.58
CA PHE A 39 -16.67 10.72 -3.18
C PHE A 39 -17.29 12.11 -3.13
N ASP A 40 -18.10 12.38 -2.10
CA ASP A 40 -18.76 13.67 -1.94
C ASP A 40 -17.76 14.76 -1.54
N TYR A 41 -16.74 14.38 -0.76
CA TYR A 41 -15.65 15.28 -0.33
C TYR A 41 -14.30 14.72 -0.72
N LEU A 42 -13.58 15.47 -1.55
CA LEU A 42 -12.19 15.20 -1.89
C LEU A 42 -11.28 16.11 -1.05
N ILE A 43 -10.61 15.50 -0.09
CA ILE A 43 -9.85 16.19 0.95
C ILE A 43 -8.35 16.10 0.68
N ASN A 44 -7.68 17.23 0.82
CA ASN A 44 -6.23 17.37 0.80
C ASN A 44 -5.78 18.28 1.97
N LYS A 45 -4.48 18.58 2.05
CA LYS A 45 -3.93 19.43 3.12
C LYS A 45 -4.54 20.83 3.17
N ASP A 46 -4.97 21.39 2.04
CA ASP A 46 -5.42 22.78 1.94
C ASP A 46 -6.89 22.94 2.35
N ASN A 47 -7.70 21.89 2.19
CA ASN A 47 -9.14 21.91 2.49
C ASN A 47 -9.57 20.96 3.63
N PHE A 48 -8.62 20.36 4.38
CA PHE A 48 -8.90 19.44 5.47
C PHE A 48 -9.84 20.03 6.53
N HIS A 49 -9.72 21.32 6.82
CA HIS A 49 -10.61 22.04 7.74
C HIS A 49 -12.09 22.01 7.35
N GLN A 50 -12.41 21.72 6.09
CA GLN A 50 -13.79 21.58 5.62
C GLN A 50 -14.49 20.32 6.16
N THR A 51 -13.75 19.40 6.77
CA THR A 51 -14.29 18.20 7.42
C THR A 51 -14.72 18.44 8.87
N PHE A 52 -14.30 19.56 9.48
CA PHE A 52 -14.53 19.83 10.90
C PHE A 52 -16.02 19.97 11.21
N GLY A 53 -16.45 19.32 12.28
CA GLY A 53 -17.85 19.28 12.70
C GLY A 53 -18.77 18.41 11.83
N LYS A 54 -18.26 17.78 10.77
CA LYS A 54 -19.03 16.94 9.88
C LYS A 54 -19.06 15.48 10.30
N SER A 55 -20.14 14.81 9.93
CA SER A 55 -20.31 13.36 10.04
C SER A 55 -20.25 12.74 8.65
N PHE A 56 -19.53 11.62 8.52
CA PHE A 56 -19.41 10.88 7.29
C PHE A 56 -19.84 9.43 7.51
N ARG A 57 -20.58 8.85 6.58
CA ARG A 57 -20.82 7.41 6.60
C ARG A 57 -19.51 6.64 6.43
N MET A 58 -18.63 7.13 5.57
CA MET A 58 -17.32 6.54 5.34
C MET A 58 -16.29 7.63 5.04
N MET A 59 -15.15 7.52 5.69
CA MET A 59 -13.96 8.29 5.37
C MET A 59 -12.83 7.33 4.98
N VAL A 60 -12.30 7.50 3.78
CA VAL A 60 -11.07 6.82 3.37
C VAL A 60 -9.89 7.76 3.64
N TYR A 61 -8.97 7.29 4.43
CA TYR A 61 -7.69 7.94 4.65
C TYR A 61 -6.58 7.16 3.95
N LEU A 62 -6.02 7.75 2.91
CA LEU A 62 -4.87 7.21 2.20
C LEU A 62 -3.61 7.84 2.78
N ASP A 63 -2.84 7.07 3.53
CA ASP A 63 -1.61 7.51 4.18
C ASP A 63 -0.62 8.06 3.13
N SER A 64 0.13 9.08 3.51
CA SER A 64 1.13 9.75 2.66
C SER A 64 2.16 8.79 2.08
N ALA A 65 2.56 7.76 2.84
CA ALA A 65 3.47 6.71 2.39
C ALA A 65 2.91 5.91 1.21
N ILE A 66 1.63 5.54 1.30
CA ILE A 66 0.93 4.82 0.24
C ILE A 66 0.54 5.77 -0.90
N ALA A 67 0.21 7.00 -0.55
CA ALA A 67 -0.28 8.00 -1.48
C ALA A 67 0.77 8.54 -2.46
N ASN A 68 2.01 8.71 -1.98
CA ASN A 68 3.11 9.36 -2.70
C ASN A 68 4.35 8.47 -2.85
N GLY A 69 4.35 7.29 -2.23
CA GLY A 69 5.48 6.38 -2.13
C GLY A 69 6.40 6.67 -0.93
N PRO A 70 6.86 5.63 -0.22
CA PRO A 70 7.64 5.75 1.00
C PRO A 70 8.96 6.50 0.79
N GLU A 71 9.65 6.26 -0.30
CA GLU A 71 10.93 6.91 -0.60
C GLU A 71 10.78 8.43 -0.82
N ASN A 72 9.65 8.88 -1.37
CA ASN A 72 9.37 10.30 -1.52
C ASN A 72 9.01 10.96 -0.18
N VAL A 73 8.33 10.24 0.71
CA VAL A 73 8.00 10.72 2.05
C VAL A 73 9.24 10.83 2.93
N LYS A 74 10.15 9.86 2.88
CA LYS A 74 11.41 9.86 3.63
C LYS A 74 12.33 11.03 3.27
N LYS A 75 12.21 11.61 2.07
CA LYS A 75 13.00 12.80 1.67
C LYS A 75 12.62 14.06 2.47
N ASP A 76 11.40 14.16 3.00
CA ASP A 76 10.96 15.26 3.86
C ASP A 76 10.14 14.74 5.05
N ILE A 77 10.82 14.01 5.91
CA ILE A 77 10.21 13.43 7.11
C ILE A 77 9.65 14.50 8.06
N ALA A 78 10.22 15.69 8.07
CA ALA A 78 9.73 16.78 8.89
C ALA A 78 8.36 17.29 8.42
N ALA A 79 8.13 17.34 7.10
CA ALA A 79 6.81 17.66 6.55
C ALA A 79 5.80 16.55 6.85
N ASP A 80 6.19 15.29 6.73
CA ASP A 80 5.35 14.15 7.08
C ASP A 80 4.94 14.17 8.56
N THR A 81 5.89 14.42 9.45
CA THR A 81 5.62 14.52 10.90
C THR A 81 4.65 15.67 11.20
N ARG A 82 4.84 16.84 10.58
CA ARG A 82 3.91 17.98 10.76
C ARG A 82 2.51 17.65 10.28
N ALA A 83 2.38 17.01 9.11
CA ALA A 83 1.09 16.62 8.54
C ALA A 83 0.38 15.58 9.44
N THR A 84 1.11 14.57 9.91
CA THR A 84 0.59 13.54 10.82
C THR A 84 0.10 14.16 12.12
N ASN A 85 0.90 15.02 12.76
CA ASN A 85 0.52 15.68 14.01
C ASN A 85 -0.69 16.59 13.83
N TYR A 86 -0.75 17.34 12.72
CA TYR A 86 -1.90 18.19 12.39
C TYR A 86 -3.18 17.35 12.26
N LEU A 87 -3.11 16.23 11.54
CA LEU A 87 -4.24 15.32 11.41
C LEU A 87 -4.68 14.78 12.77
N ILE A 88 -3.76 14.26 13.58
CA ILE A 88 -4.03 13.71 14.91
C ILE A 88 -4.75 14.74 15.80
N GLN A 89 -4.30 15.99 15.80
CA GLN A 89 -4.90 17.06 16.59
C GLN A 89 -6.39 17.33 16.24
N HIS A 90 -6.79 17.03 15.02
CA HIS A 90 -8.13 17.33 14.52
C HIS A 90 -9.02 16.11 14.29
N LEU A 91 -8.59 14.91 14.68
CA LEU A 91 -9.42 13.70 14.53
C LEU A 91 -10.75 13.82 15.30
N ALA A 92 -10.75 14.47 16.48
CA ALA A 92 -11.95 14.66 17.29
C ALA A 92 -13.00 15.58 16.63
N ASP A 93 -12.57 16.41 15.68
CA ASP A 93 -13.44 17.34 14.95
C ASP A 93 -14.23 16.66 13.82
N ILE A 94 -13.96 15.38 13.54
CA ILE A 94 -14.54 14.61 12.42
C ILE A 94 -15.25 13.37 12.99
N LYS A 95 -16.41 13.02 12.43
CA LYS A 95 -17.25 11.92 12.94
C LYS A 95 -17.59 10.90 11.84
N PRO A 96 -16.64 10.04 11.41
CA PRO A 96 -16.96 8.97 10.48
C PRO A 96 -17.62 7.78 11.19
N GLU A 97 -18.63 7.16 10.54
CA GLU A 97 -19.19 5.88 10.99
C GLU A 97 -18.24 4.71 10.67
N LEU A 98 -17.51 4.83 9.56
CA LEU A 98 -16.45 3.91 9.17
C LEU A 98 -15.24 4.72 8.66
N THR A 99 -14.06 4.43 9.22
CA THR A 99 -12.79 4.88 8.65
C THR A 99 -12.09 3.72 7.96
N VAL A 100 -11.67 3.93 6.71
CA VAL A 100 -10.77 3.02 5.99
C VAL A 100 -9.39 3.66 5.98
N PHE A 101 -8.49 3.11 6.76
CA PHE A 101 -7.11 3.59 6.85
C PHE A 101 -6.19 2.70 6.01
N VAL A 102 -5.73 3.21 4.87
CA VAL A 102 -4.81 2.50 3.98
C VAL A 102 -3.39 2.98 4.25
N THR A 103 -2.57 2.10 4.78
CA THR A 103 -1.23 2.39 5.27
C THR A 103 -0.24 1.27 4.92
N THR A 104 0.99 1.37 5.39
CA THR A 104 2.06 0.41 5.15
C THR A 104 2.13 -0.67 6.23
N CYS A 105 2.60 -1.86 5.85
CA CYS A 105 2.96 -2.92 6.80
C CYS A 105 4.27 -2.65 7.56
N ASP A 106 4.98 -1.52 7.33
CA ASP A 106 6.23 -1.18 8.02
C ASP A 106 6.09 -1.05 9.54
N MET A 107 4.89 -0.81 10.02
CA MET A 107 4.57 -0.77 11.45
C MET A 107 4.31 -2.14 12.10
N LEU A 108 4.46 -3.23 11.33
CA LEU A 108 4.27 -4.60 11.81
C LEU A 108 5.62 -5.32 11.95
N THR A 109 5.67 -6.41 12.67
CA THR A 109 6.85 -7.29 12.77
C THR A 109 7.03 -8.14 11.51
N ASP A 110 8.17 -8.82 11.38
CA ASP A 110 8.35 -9.86 10.36
C ASP A 110 7.33 -11.00 10.56
N LYS A 111 6.86 -11.55 9.44
CA LYS A 111 5.84 -12.63 9.37
C LYS A 111 4.51 -12.27 10.04
N ALA A 112 4.20 -10.98 10.14
CA ALA A 112 2.93 -10.53 10.67
C ALA A 112 1.76 -10.98 9.79
N ASP A 113 0.63 -11.24 10.45
CA ASP A 113 -0.69 -11.39 9.85
C ASP A 113 -1.66 -10.33 10.42
N GLU A 114 -2.92 -10.40 10.02
CA GLU A 114 -3.95 -9.44 10.44
C GLU A 114 -4.26 -9.46 11.95
N ASN A 115 -3.83 -10.49 12.67
CA ASN A 115 -3.98 -10.61 14.13
C ASN A 115 -2.74 -10.11 14.88
N SER A 116 -1.67 -9.85 14.17
CA SER A 116 -0.41 -9.40 14.77
C SER A 116 -0.53 -7.97 15.27
N PRO A 117 0.03 -7.67 16.45
CA PRO A 117 0.00 -6.32 16.99
C PRO A 117 0.91 -5.39 16.18
N VAL A 118 0.50 -4.14 16.07
CA VAL A 118 1.38 -3.06 15.61
C VAL A 118 2.52 -2.86 16.62
N LEU A 119 3.71 -2.52 16.14
CA LEU A 119 4.89 -2.21 16.95
C LEU A 119 4.54 -1.16 18.03
N GLU A 120 5.12 -1.30 19.22
CA GLU A 120 4.93 -0.32 20.28
C GLU A 120 5.58 1.02 19.96
N SER A 121 6.76 0.99 19.34
CA SER A 121 7.48 2.17 18.88
C SER A 121 8.48 1.80 17.81
N SER A 122 9.02 2.81 17.14
CA SER A 122 10.11 2.66 16.17
C SER A 122 11.10 3.83 16.30
N GLU A 123 12.37 3.55 16.12
CA GLU A 123 13.41 4.58 16.00
C GLU A 123 13.39 5.29 14.65
N ASP A 124 12.81 4.64 13.62
CA ASP A 124 12.56 5.27 12.33
C ASP A 124 11.37 6.25 12.45
N PRO A 125 11.58 7.56 12.30
CA PRO A 125 10.51 8.55 12.42
C PRO A 125 9.39 8.35 11.39
N TYR A 126 9.69 7.79 10.23
CA TYR A 126 8.72 7.45 9.20
C TYR A 126 7.73 6.39 9.74
N VAL A 127 8.24 5.30 10.30
CA VAL A 127 7.43 4.23 10.89
C VAL A 127 6.71 4.73 12.13
N GLN A 128 7.38 5.52 12.98
CA GLN A 128 6.79 6.07 14.19
C GLN A 128 5.57 6.96 13.90
N ASN A 129 5.61 7.77 12.83
CA ASN A 129 4.45 8.56 12.41
C ASN A 129 3.23 7.68 12.08
N ARG A 130 3.43 6.52 11.43
CA ARG A 130 2.36 5.57 11.10
C ARG A 130 1.78 4.91 12.34
N ILE A 131 2.65 4.48 13.26
CA ILE A 131 2.24 3.93 14.55
C ILE A 131 1.37 4.93 15.33
N ASN A 132 1.80 6.18 15.41
CA ASN A 132 1.07 7.23 16.11
C ASN A 132 -0.31 7.46 15.49
N LEU A 133 -0.37 7.59 14.16
CA LEU A 133 -1.63 7.83 13.47
C LEU A 133 -2.58 6.63 13.58
N TYR A 134 -2.08 5.39 13.40
CA TYR A 134 -2.84 4.16 13.59
C TYR A 134 -3.49 4.12 14.97
N ARG A 135 -2.73 4.38 16.03
CA ARG A 135 -3.23 4.36 17.39
C ARG A 135 -4.31 5.41 17.64
N GLU A 136 -4.08 6.63 17.18
CA GLU A 136 -5.04 7.70 17.38
C GLU A 136 -6.33 7.49 16.56
N LEU A 137 -6.27 7.00 15.33
CA LEU A 137 -7.44 6.65 14.56
C LEU A 137 -8.28 5.56 15.26
N ASN A 138 -7.61 4.48 15.71
CA ASN A 138 -8.30 3.36 16.38
C ASN A 138 -8.80 3.75 17.79
N ARG A 139 -8.16 4.71 18.48
CA ARG A 139 -8.62 5.25 19.75
C ARG A 139 -9.83 6.18 19.57
N GLN A 140 -9.80 7.01 18.53
CA GLN A 140 -10.80 8.07 18.32
C GLN A 140 -12.09 7.54 17.67
N TYR A 141 -11.98 6.56 16.78
CA TYR A 141 -13.10 6.09 15.97
C TYR A 141 -13.52 4.66 16.34
N GLY A 142 -14.84 4.45 16.48
CA GLY A 142 -15.40 3.16 16.91
C GLY A 142 -15.29 2.05 15.87
N ARG A 143 -15.10 2.39 14.58
CA ARG A 143 -14.99 1.43 13.49
C ARG A 143 -13.91 1.87 12.49
N VAL A 144 -12.79 1.16 12.53
CA VAL A 144 -11.67 1.38 11.60
C VAL A 144 -11.36 0.08 10.87
N LEU A 145 -11.27 0.14 9.55
CA LEU A 145 -10.68 -0.89 8.71
C LEU A 145 -9.24 -0.47 8.38
N ASN A 146 -8.26 -1.12 8.98
CA ASN A 146 -6.85 -0.90 8.71
C ASN A 146 -6.40 -1.80 7.56
N VAL A 147 -5.86 -1.22 6.50
CA VAL A 147 -5.34 -1.93 5.32
C VAL A 147 -3.83 -1.71 5.28
N HIS A 148 -3.07 -2.73 5.66
CA HIS A 148 -1.61 -2.68 5.71
C HIS A 148 -1.04 -3.22 4.40
N LEU A 149 -0.58 -2.32 3.54
CA LEU A 149 -0.01 -2.69 2.24
C LEU A 149 1.48 -3.02 2.37
N THR A 150 1.90 -4.04 1.66
CA THR A 150 3.30 -4.35 1.42
C THR A 150 3.89 -3.37 0.40
N GLU A 151 5.06 -3.62 -0.13
CA GLU A 151 5.70 -2.76 -1.13
C GLU A 151 4.85 -2.61 -2.39
N ILE A 152 4.63 -1.39 -2.86
CA ILE A 152 3.73 -1.13 -3.99
C ILE A 152 4.49 -1.15 -5.31
N ALA A 153 4.11 -2.04 -6.21
CA ALA A 153 4.55 -2.01 -7.60
C ALA A 153 3.72 -1.01 -8.41
N SER A 154 4.39 -0.05 -9.05
CA SER A 154 3.75 0.94 -9.92
C SER A 154 4.53 1.09 -11.23
N VAL A 155 3.84 0.91 -12.35
CA VAL A 155 4.43 1.08 -13.70
C VAL A 155 4.61 2.55 -14.06
N THR A 156 3.73 3.41 -13.56
CA THR A 156 3.59 4.80 -14.02
C THR A 156 4.20 5.83 -13.08
N HIS A 157 4.54 5.44 -11.86
CA HIS A 157 5.00 6.37 -10.84
C HIS A 157 6.19 5.79 -10.08
N ARG A 158 7.16 6.65 -9.78
CA ARG A 158 8.38 6.32 -9.04
C ARG A 158 8.25 6.64 -7.55
N GLY A 159 9.13 6.06 -6.74
CA GLY A 159 9.21 6.27 -5.29
C GLY A 159 8.37 5.32 -4.47
N PHE A 160 7.78 4.29 -5.10
CA PHE A 160 6.96 3.27 -4.43
C PHE A 160 7.72 1.97 -4.14
N SER A 161 8.60 1.56 -5.04
CA SER A 161 9.40 0.36 -4.91
C SER A 161 10.81 0.64 -5.40
N HIS A 162 11.78 0.53 -4.49
CA HIS A 162 13.18 0.77 -4.84
C HIS A 162 13.69 -0.20 -5.91
N VAL A 163 13.33 -1.48 -5.82
CA VAL A 163 13.76 -2.49 -6.81
C VAL A 163 13.17 -2.20 -8.18
N ILE A 164 11.86 -1.94 -8.27
CA ILE A 164 11.20 -1.63 -9.56
C ILE A 164 11.75 -0.32 -10.14
N ASP A 165 11.89 0.72 -9.33
CA ASP A 165 12.37 2.03 -9.78
C ASP A 165 13.80 1.92 -10.34
N THR A 166 14.68 1.18 -9.66
CA THR A 166 16.07 0.96 -10.09
C THR A 166 16.15 0.13 -11.38
N LEU A 167 15.30 -0.90 -11.53
CA LEU A 167 15.29 -1.72 -12.75
C LEU A 167 14.73 -0.98 -13.96
N LEU A 168 13.77 -0.08 -13.77
CA LEU A 168 13.16 0.70 -14.86
C LEU A 168 13.95 1.96 -15.22
N ASP A 169 14.75 2.48 -14.30
CA ASP A 169 15.61 3.66 -14.53
C ASP A 169 16.98 3.41 -13.89
N PRO A 170 17.75 2.46 -14.46
CA PRO A 170 19.03 2.06 -13.89
C PRO A 170 20.08 3.16 -14.06
N PRO A 171 21.07 3.24 -13.14
CA PRO A 171 22.28 4.07 -13.35
C PRO A 171 22.88 3.78 -14.73
N ALA A 172 23.40 4.80 -15.40
CA ALA A 172 23.95 4.67 -16.77
C ALA A 172 25.06 3.61 -16.88
N THR A 173 25.86 3.43 -15.84
CA THR A 173 26.97 2.47 -15.78
C THR A 173 27.12 1.86 -14.39
N GLY A 174 27.86 0.75 -14.30
CA GLY A 174 28.24 0.12 -13.02
C GLY A 174 27.25 -0.89 -12.49
N THR A 175 27.55 -1.34 -11.28
CA THR A 175 26.71 -2.29 -10.53
C THR A 175 25.45 -1.61 -10.02
N LEU A 176 24.33 -2.32 -10.04
CA LEU A 176 23.05 -1.81 -9.50
C LEU A 176 23.13 -1.73 -7.97
N PRO A 177 22.55 -0.70 -7.34
CA PRO A 177 22.48 -0.56 -5.89
C PRO A 177 21.34 -1.42 -5.30
N LEU A 178 21.30 -2.69 -5.65
CA LEU A 178 20.28 -3.67 -5.24
C LEU A 178 20.96 -4.88 -4.61
N ASN A 179 20.32 -5.45 -3.58
CA ASN A 179 20.76 -6.73 -3.03
C ASN A 179 20.04 -7.87 -3.79
N PRO A 180 20.77 -8.79 -4.47
CA PRO A 180 20.17 -9.83 -5.29
C PRO A 180 19.22 -10.76 -4.53
N GLN A 181 19.47 -10.99 -3.24
CA GLN A 181 18.71 -11.91 -2.40
C GLN A 181 17.67 -11.21 -1.51
N GLU A 182 17.54 -9.92 -1.61
CA GLU A 182 16.49 -9.18 -0.91
C GLU A 182 15.12 -9.65 -1.36
N MET A 183 14.23 -9.84 -0.39
CA MET A 183 12.87 -10.34 -0.64
C MET A 183 11.90 -9.17 -0.70
N HIS A 184 11.08 -9.13 -1.75
CA HIS A 184 10.10 -8.09 -2.00
C HIS A 184 8.69 -8.69 -2.12
N GLN A 185 7.73 -8.11 -1.41
CA GLN A 185 6.31 -8.44 -1.56
C GLN A 185 5.62 -7.34 -2.35
N LEU A 186 5.61 -7.45 -3.67
CA LEU A 186 5.14 -6.41 -4.58
C LEU A 186 3.62 -6.46 -4.75
N TYR A 187 2.92 -5.52 -4.11
CA TYR A 187 1.48 -5.35 -4.25
C TYR A 187 1.15 -4.35 -5.36
N PHE A 188 0.26 -4.73 -6.28
CA PHE A 188 -0.06 -3.89 -7.44
C PHE A 188 -1.06 -2.80 -7.10
N SER A 189 -0.69 -1.54 -7.35
CA SER A 189 -1.50 -0.36 -7.05
C SER A 189 -2.91 -0.40 -7.65
N GLN A 190 -3.09 -1.09 -8.76
CA GLN A 190 -4.37 -1.25 -9.46
C GLN A 190 -5.39 -2.09 -8.68
N ARG A 191 -4.95 -2.95 -7.77
CA ARG A 191 -5.82 -3.82 -6.96
C ARG A 191 -6.40 -3.14 -5.73
N ILE A 192 -5.73 -2.11 -5.19
CA ILE A 192 -6.03 -1.52 -3.87
C ILE A 192 -7.51 -1.21 -3.70
N LEU A 193 -8.12 -0.51 -4.66
CA LEU A 193 -9.52 -0.12 -4.58
C LEU A 193 -10.46 -1.32 -4.48
N GLY A 194 -10.28 -2.31 -5.35
CA GLY A 194 -11.12 -3.51 -5.37
C GLY A 194 -10.98 -4.36 -4.12
N ASP A 195 -9.74 -4.52 -3.62
CA ASP A 195 -9.48 -5.32 -2.43
C ASP A 195 -10.05 -4.62 -1.17
N VAL A 196 -9.91 -3.30 -1.05
CA VAL A 196 -10.52 -2.51 0.03
C VAL A 196 -12.06 -2.60 -0.01
N GLU A 197 -12.66 -2.45 -1.18
CA GLU A 197 -14.13 -2.50 -1.31
C GLU A 197 -14.71 -3.85 -0.92
N ARG A 198 -13.99 -4.95 -1.15
CA ARG A 198 -14.39 -6.28 -0.69
C ARG A 198 -14.38 -6.42 0.83
N CYS A 199 -13.47 -5.70 1.51
CA CYS A 199 -13.32 -5.76 2.97
C CYS A 199 -14.43 -5.02 3.73
N ILE A 200 -14.92 -3.91 3.18
CA ILE A 200 -15.85 -3.02 3.87
C ILE A 200 -17.11 -3.74 4.40
N PRO A 201 -17.79 -4.59 3.62
CA PRO A 201 -19.02 -5.28 4.08
C PRO A 201 -18.76 -6.38 5.11
N LEU A 202 -17.53 -6.83 5.27
CA LEU A 202 -17.19 -7.97 6.12
C LEU A 202 -17.06 -7.59 7.61
N GLY A 203 -17.00 -6.30 7.91
CA GLY A 203 -16.89 -5.83 9.30
C GLY A 203 -15.56 -6.15 9.99
N ILE A 204 -14.54 -6.53 9.22
CA ILE A 204 -13.19 -6.79 9.73
C ILE A 204 -12.47 -5.48 10.08
N SER A 205 -11.53 -5.54 11.02
CA SER A 205 -10.81 -4.36 11.51
C SER A 205 -9.41 -4.21 10.91
N SER A 206 -8.84 -5.28 10.35
CA SER A 206 -7.50 -5.26 9.76
C SER A 206 -7.41 -6.22 8.60
N ILE A 207 -6.59 -5.88 7.61
CA ILE A 207 -6.21 -6.75 6.50
C ILE A 207 -4.79 -6.44 6.02
N ILE A 208 -4.07 -7.51 5.66
CA ILE A 208 -2.77 -7.46 4.97
C ILE A 208 -2.94 -8.17 3.62
N PRO A 209 -3.20 -7.46 2.52
CA PRO A 209 -3.32 -8.09 1.20
C PRO A 209 -1.92 -8.49 0.68
N ALA A 210 -1.32 -9.49 1.33
CA ALA A 210 0.04 -9.92 1.05
C ALA A 210 0.17 -10.68 -0.27
N MET A 211 1.22 -10.37 -1.02
CA MET A 211 1.63 -11.09 -2.22
C MET A 211 2.82 -12.02 -1.89
N PRO A 212 3.03 -13.12 -2.63
CA PRO A 212 4.21 -13.97 -2.43
C PRO A 212 5.51 -13.18 -2.54
N PRO A 213 6.50 -13.46 -1.68
CA PRO A 213 7.79 -12.78 -1.77
C PRO A 213 8.59 -13.28 -2.99
N LEU A 214 9.22 -12.33 -3.69
CA LEU A 214 10.16 -12.57 -4.79
C LEU A 214 11.51 -11.97 -4.44
N THR A 215 12.59 -12.63 -4.83
CA THR A 215 13.94 -12.04 -4.72
C THR A 215 14.14 -10.95 -5.77
N THR A 216 15.08 -10.05 -5.53
CA THR A 216 15.50 -9.07 -6.54
C THR A 216 15.89 -9.73 -7.87
N VAL A 217 16.58 -10.90 -7.81
CA VAL A 217 16.94 -11.65 -9.03
C VAL A 217 15.67 -12.08 -9.79
N GLU A 218 14.71 -12.71 -9.13
CA GLU A 218 13.47 -13.16 -9.76
C GLU A 218 12.68 -11.99 -10.37
N ILE A 219 12.69 -10.83 -9.73
CA ILE A 219 12.06 -9.62 -10.28
C ILE A 219 12.84 -9.11 -11.49
N ALA A 220 14.17 -9.06 -11.42
CA ALA A 220 15.01 -8.60 -12.52
C ALA A 220 14.91 -9.52 -13.75
N GLU A 221 14.86 -10.85 -13.56
CA GLU A 221 14.62 -11.80 -14.66
C GLU A 221 13.34 -11.51 -15.45
N ILE A 222 12.34 -10.95 -14.79
CA ILE A 222 11.05 -10.63 -15.44
C ILE A 222 11.05 -9.20 -15.98
N VAL A 223 11.46 -8.22 -15.18
CA VAL A 223 11.28 -6.78 -15.48
C VAL A 223 12.37 -6.25 -16.39
N ALA A 224 13.62 -6.68 -16.18
CA ALA A 224 14.79 -6.16 -16.88
C ALA A 224 15.91 -7.22 -16.97
N PRO A 225 15.70 -8.33 -17.72
CA PRO A 225 16.66 -9.45 -17.78
C PRO A 225 18.01 -9.02 -18.32
N GLU A 226 18.10 -7.97 -19.12
CA GLU A 226 19.33 -7.38 -19.63
C GLU A 226 20.22 -6.74 -18.54
N LEU A 227 19.69 -6.55 -17.33
CA LEU A 227 20.42 -5.96 -16.20
C LEU A 227 20.95 -6.99 -15.20
N LEU A 228 20.69 -8.29 -15.40
CA LEU A 228 21.09 -9.35 -14.46
C LEU A 228 22.60 -9.35 -14.19
N ASP A 229 23.42 -9.18 -15.21
CA ASP A 229 24.90 -9.12 -15.09
C ASP A 229 25.40 -7.88 -14.33
N ARG A 230 24.52 -6.90 -14.09
CA ARG A 230 24.80 -5.69 -13.31
C ARG A 230 24.37 -5.79 -11.86
N LEU A 231 23.71 -6.85 -11.44
CA LEU A 231 23.47 -7.12 -10.04
C LEU A 231 24.80 -7.41 -9.31
N PRO A 232 24.97 -6.96 -8.06
CA PRO A 232 26.16 -7.27 -7.29
C PRO A 232 26.26 -8.78 -7.01
N ALA A 233 27.46 -9.24 -6.68
CA ALA A 233 27.62 -10.60 -6.15
C ALA A 233 26.83 -10.74 -4.85
N TYR A 234 26.36 -11.96 -4.60
CA TYR A 234 25.62 -12.28 -3.37
C TYR A 234 26.46 -11.95 -2.12
N ASP A 235 25.85 -11.16 -1.23
CA ASP A 235 26.42 -10.86 0.09
C ASP A 235 25.43 -11.34 1.17
N PRO A 236 25.76 -12.44 1.90
CA PRO A 236 24.88 -12.98 2.93
C PRO A 236 24.71 -12.04 4.14
N GLU A 237 25.66 -11.16 4.41
CA GLU A 237 25.55 -10.22 5.53
C GLU A 237 24.59 -9.07 5.18
N ALA A 238 24.62 -8.56 3.95
CA ALA A 238 23.68 -7.55 3.48
C ALA A 238 22.23 -8.07 3.41
N ALA A 239 22.04 -9.37 3.24
CA ALA A 239 20.71 -10.00 3.25
C ALA A 239 20.10 -10.11 4.65
N LYS A 240 20.89 -10.04 5.71
CA LYS A 240 20.39 -10.09 7.09
C LYS A 240 19.67 -8.79 7.45
N GLY A 241 18.37 -8.85 7.63
CA GLY A 241 17.55 -7.72 8.08
C GLY A 241 16.68 -7.05 7.02
N SER A 242 16.86 -7.37 5.72
CA SER A 242 16.01 -6.83 4.66
C SER A 242 14.83 -7.74 4.24
N ASN A 243 14.78 -8.97 4.76
CA ASN A 243 13.82 -10.00 4.33
C ASN A 243 12.55 -10.02 5.20
N ARG A 244 11.90 -8.86 5.33
CA ARG A 244 10.62 -8.81 6.04
C ARG A 244 9.49 -9.27 5.13
N THR A 245 8.67 -10.20 5.62
CA THR A 245 7.50 -10.73 4.93
C THR A 245 6.26 -10.63 5.80
N SER A 246 5.11 -10.45 5.18
CA SER A 246 3.81 -10.47 5.83
C SER A 246 2.94 -11.56 5.22
N ILE A 247 1.99 -12.06 5.97
CA ILE A 247 1.11 -13.15 5.56
C ILE A 247 -0.34 -12.67 5.61
N HIS A 248 -1.12 -12.99 4.60
CA HIS A 248 -2.55 -12.80 4.60
C HIS A 248 -3.24 -14.02 5.24
N SER A 249 -4.04 -13.79 6.28
CA SER A 249 -4.67 -14.87 7.05
C SER A 249 -6.18 -15.02 6.82
N PHE A 250 -6.85 -14.08 6.14
CA PHE A 250 -8.29 -14.15 5.90
C PHE A 250 -8.67 -15.04 4.71
N GLN A 251 -9.53 -16.02 4.96
CA GLN A 251 -9.98 -16.98 3.95
C GLN A 251 -10.83 -16.37 2.82
N TRP A 252 -11.51 -15.26 3.05
CA TRP A 252 -12.41 -14.66 2.07
C TRP A 252 -11.71 -14.11 0.80
N LEU A 253 -10.40 -13.89 0.84
CA LEU A 253 -9.58 -13.61 -0.35
C LEU A 253 -9.01 -14.87 -0.99
N ASP A 254 -9.40 -16.06 -0.49
CA ASP A 254 -8.91 -17.35 -0.95
C ASP A 254 -7.36 -17.43 -0.93
N PRO A 255 -6.73 -17.27 0.26
CA PRO A 255 -5.28 -17.23 0.36
C PRO A 255 -4.68 -18.57 -0.04
N LYS A 256 -3.67 -18.51 -0.89
CA LYS A 256 -2.85 -19.65 -1.26
C LYS A 256 -1.55 -19.58 -0.46
N ASP A 257 -1.40 -20.45 0.51
CA ASP A 257 -0.22 -20.48 1.41
C ASP A 257 0.04 -19.14 2.14
N GLY A 258 -1.04 -18.42 2.47
CA GLY A 258 -0.96 -17.12 3.15
C GLY A 258 -0.77 -15.91 2.23
N TYR A 259 -1.01 -16.06 0.92
CA TYR A 259 -0.88 -14.98 -0.06
C TYR A 259 -2.12 -14.86 -0.95
N LEU A 260 -2.35 -13.68 -1.53
CA LEU A 260 -3.51 -13.41 -2.40
C LEU A 260 -3.49 -14.17 -3.72
N VAL A 261 -2.32 -14.56 -4.18
CA VAL A 261 -2.08 -15.28 -5.45
C VAL A 261 -0.97 -16.29 -5.25
N THR A 262 -0.77 -17.20 -6.20
CA THR A 262 0.43 -18.05 -6.22
C THR A 262 1.65 -17.23 -6.65
N LYS A 263 2.85 -17.76 -6.44
CA LYS A 263 4.10 -17.13 -6.89
C LYS A 263 4.14 -17.03 -8.43
N GLU A 264 3.66 -18.04 -9.10
CA GLU A 264 3.56 -18.10 -10.57
C GLU A 264 2.59 -17.02 -11.10
N ASP A 265 1.41 -16.89 -10.46
CA ASP A 265 0.44 -15.84 -10.84
C ASP A 265 1.02 -14.44 -10.63
N GLN A 266 1.81 -14.22 -9.57
CA GLN A 266 2.48 -12.92 -9.34
C GLN A 266 3.54 -12.64 -10.41
N GLN A 267 4.32 -13.64 -10.81
CA GLN A 267 5.29 -13.49 -11.89
C GLN A 267 4.61 -13.16 -13.22
N GLU A 268 3.46 -13.79 -13.52
CA GLU A 268 2.66 -13.43 -14.71
C GLU A 268 2.08 -12.02 -14.62
N LEU A 269 1.66 -11.56 -13.44
CA LEU A 269 1.23 -10.18 -13.25
C LEU A 269 2.39 -9.19 -13.48
N LEU A 270 3.61 -9.49 -13.01
CA LEU A 270 4.79 -8.68 -13.29
C LEU A 270 5.06 -8.59 -14.80
N LYS A 271 5.03 -9.72 -15.52
CA LYS A 271 5.16 -9.72 -16.99
C LYS A 271 4.08 -8.84 -17.63
N PHE A 272 2.83 -9.03 -17.24
CA PHE A 272 1.71 -8.27 -17.79
C PHE A 272 1.87 -6.75 -17.62
N TYR A 273 2.33 -6.32 -16.45
CA TYR A 273 2.45 -4.89 -16.17
C TYR A 273 3.75 -4.26 -16.68
N PHE A 274 4.86 -4.99 -16.66
CA PHE A 274 6.18 -4.41 -16.96
C PHE A 274 6.77 -4.85 -18.30
N ARG A 275 6.28 -5.96 -18.87
CA ARG A 275 6.74 -6.49 -20.16
C ARG A 275 5.57 -6.85 -21.06
N PRO A 276 4.70 -5.87 -21.41
CA PRO A 276 3.57 -6.13 -22.31
C PRO A 276 4.02 -6.60 -23.70
N ASP A 277 5.26 -6.31 -24.10
CA ASP A 277 5.90 -6.80 -25.33
C ASP A 277 6.03 -8.33 -25.39
N LEU A 278 6.09 -9.02 -24.26
CA LEU A 278 6.17 -10.48 -24.21
C LEU A 278 4.81 -11.19 -24.30
N LEU A 279 3.72 -10.43 -24.29
CA LEU A 279 2.35 -10.96 -24.30
C LEU A 279 1.66 -10.81 -25.67
N ALA A 280 2.32 -10.20 -26.63
CA ALA A 280 1.90 -10.06 -28.01
C ALA A 280 2.43 -11.22 -28.84
#